data_b2c07fe4a0e9594f6a98c2bbd4f717c5
#
_entry.id   b2c07fe4a0e9594f6a98c2bbd4f717c5
#
_cell.length_a   1.000
_cell.length_b   1.000
_cell.length_c   1.000
_cell.angle_alpha   90.00
_cell.angle_beta   90.00
_cell.angle_gamma   90.00
#
_symmetry.space_group_name_H-M   'P 1'
#
loop_
_entity.id
_entity.type
_entity.pdbx_description
1 polymer ?
#
loop_
_entity_poly.entity_id
_entity_poly.type
_entity_poly.pdbx_seq_one_letter_code
_entity_poly.pdbx_strand_id
1 'polypeptide(L)'
;MWLSERVRNIRPSGVRKIFDLARKIRDPVDLSLGEPDFDIPEAIREEGIRWIRKGFNKYTPSGGIPELREKILLHLKGKGIICDDVIVTAGVTGGLLLALMVTLDPGDEIVIPDPYFVLYEYQTLLLGGRPVFFDTYPDFTIREADLRGALSDKTRIILINSPNNPTGAVYSKAELELVARVAREKNLLVFSDDVYDHFVFDPGSQRTYAGGLYENTVTFGGFSKNWGMTGWRLGFAAGPKAIIDSMVTMQQYVFSSVNSIAQKAALLALDYDTTSLIGGFRRKRDLIYEGIKDRFRVVRPGGAFFIFPEAPGGDGDAFVERALEKKLFIIPGSVFSRKKTHVRISFAAGEEAIHKGIDLLNELA
;
A
#
# COMPACT_ATOMS: atom_id res chain seq x y z
N MET A 1 -23.78 26.13 -7.76
CA MET A 1 -23.23 24.93 -7.08
C MET A 1 -21.76 25.21 -6.80
N TRP A 2 -21.35 25.17 -5.51
CA TRP A 2 -20.02 25.65 -5.04
C TRP A 2 -18.89 24.63 -5.19
N LEU A 3 -19.22 23.33 -5.37
CA LEU A 3 -18.24 22.27 -5.46
C LEU A 3 -17.68 22.13 -6.87
N SER A 4 -16.36 21.95 -6.98
CA SER A 4 -15.70 21.66 -8.25
C SER A 4 -16.17 20.32 -8.84
N GLU A 5 -16.08 20.18 -10.17
CA GLU A 5 -16.47 18.95 -10.86
C GLU A 5 -15.68 17.73 -10.39
N ARG A 6 -14.38 17.90 -10.16
CA ARG A 6 -13.50 16.81 -9.67
C ARG A 6 -13.96 16.22 -8.34
N VAL A 7 -14.52 17.03 -7.42
CA VAL A 7 -14.99 16.56 -6.12
C VAL A 7 -16.27 15.73 -6.22
N ARG A 8 -17.11 15.98 -7.24
CA ARG A 8 -18.36 15.23 -7.46
C ARG A 8 -18.11 13.77 -7.83
N ASN A 9 -16.96 13.48 -8.41
CA ASN A 9 -16.56 12.14 -8.84
C ASN A 9 -15.82 11.36 -7.73
N ILE A 10 -15.49 12.02 -6.61
CA ILE A 10 -14.81 11.36 -5.48
C ILE A 10 -15.84 10.89 -4.46
N ARG A 11 -15.84 9.60 -4.16
CA ARG A 11 -16.70 9.00 -3.13
C ARG A 11 -15.92 8.86 -1.81
N PRO A 12 -16.60 8.95 -0.64
CA PRO A 12 -15.98 8.60 0.63
C PRO A 12 -15.43 7.18 0.61
N SER A 13 -14.26 6.99 1.20
CA SER A 13 -13.61 5.67 1.25
C SER A 13 -14.49 4.64 1.96
N GLY A 14 -14.80 3.52 1.30
CA GLY A 14 -15.53 2.39 1.89
C GLY A 14 -14.80 1.79 3.09
N VAL A 15 -13.46 1.76 3.06
CA VAL A 15 -12.62 1.35 4.20
C VAL A 15 -12.87 2.23 5.42
N ARG A 16 -12.87 3.56 5.22
CA ARG A 16 -13.08 4.51 6.30
C ARG A 16 -14.47 4.40 6.93
N LYS A 17 -15.50 4.17 6.11
CA LYS A 17 -16.88 3.98 6.57
C LYS A 17 -17.01 2.81 7.55
N ILE A 18 -16.42 1.66 7.21
CA ILE A 18 -16.45 0.47 8.08
C ILE A 18 -15.66 0.72 9.37
N PHE A 19 -14.47 1.32 9.26
CA PHE A 19 -13.66 1.68 10.43
C PHE A 19 -14.37 2.62 11.41
N ASP A 20 -15.02 3.68 10.92
CA ASP A 20 -15.77 4.62 11.76
C ASP A 20 -17.01 3.96 12.39
N LEU A 21 -17.58 2.94 11.75
CA LEU A 21 -18.69 2.14 12.29
C LEU A 21 -18.20 1.22 13.42
N ALA A 22 -17.08 0.51 13.23
CA ALA A 22 -16.51 -0.40 14.23
C ALA A 22 -16.25 0.32 15.56
N ARG A 23 -15.75 1.55 15.51
CA ARG A 23 -15.48 2.38 16.71
C ARG A 23 -16.71 2.72 17.54
N LYS A 24 -17.92 2.61 16.98
CA LYS A 24 -19.18 2.92 17.67
C LYS A 24 -19.84 1.69 18.28
N ILE A 25 -19.36 0.51 17.95
CA ILE A 25 -19.92 -0.77 18.41
C ILE A 25 -19.14 -1.25 19.63
N ARG A 26 -19.88 -1.75 20.61
CA ARG A 26 -19.26 -2.35 21.81
C ARG A 26 -18.79 -3.78 21.48
N ASP A 27 -17.55 -4.08 21.86
CA ASP A 27 -16.91 -5.41 21.69
C ASP A 27 -16.96 -5.93 20.22
N PRO A 28 -16.42 -5.16 19.24
CA PRO A 28 -16.36 -5.61 17.86
C PRO A 28 -15.24 -6.63 17.66
N VAL A 29 -15.44 -7.59 16.76
CA VAL A 29 -14.36 -8.38 16.17
C VAL A 29 -13.89 -7.61 14.93
N ASP A 30 -12.84 -6.81 15.07
CA ASP A 30 -12.38 -5.90 14.00
C ASP A 30 -11.21 -6.49 13.23
N LEU A 31 -11.50 -7.04 12.05
CA LEU A 31 -10.54 -7.52 11.06
C LEU A 31 -10.56 -6.63 9.80
N SER A 32 -10.90 -5.36 9.94
CA SER A 32 -10.97 -4.39 8.83
C SER A 32 -9.73 -3.50 8.73
N LEU A 33 -8.92 -3.41 9.80
CA LEU A 33 -7.86 -2.42 9.94
C LEU A 33 -6.72 -2.63 8.95
N GLY A 34 -6.24 -1.54 8.39
CA GLY A 34 -5.06 -1.51 7.51
C GLY A 34 -3.80 -1.03 8.23
N GLU A 35 -3.68 -1.29 9.53
CA GLU A 35 -2.54 -0.91 10.37
C GLU A 35 -1.93 -2.15 11.05
N PRO A 36 -0.61 -2.19 11.25
CA PRO A 36 0.00 -3.23 12.09
C PRO A 36 -0.58 -3.18 13.51
N ASP A 37 -0.63 -4.31 14.18
CA ASP A 37 -1.12 -4.42 15.57
C ASP A 37 -0.03 -4.24 16.63
N PHE A 38 1.19 -3.90 16.20
CA PHE A 38 2.26 -3.46 17.08
C PHE A 38 2.40 -1.94 17.08
N ASP A 39 2.81 -1.39 18.22
CA ASP A 39 3.13 0.03 18.36
C ASP A 39 4.54 0.33 17.83
N ILE A 40 4.83 1.62 17.64
CA ILE A 40 6.17 2.07 17.27
C ILE A 40 7.21 1.57 18.28
N PRO A 41 8.36 1.02 17.84
CA PRO A 41 9.43 0.60 18.74
C PRO A 41 9.87 1.72 19.69
N GLU A 42 10.07 1.36 20.97
CA GLU A 42 10.43 2.30 22.03
C GLU A 42 11.60 3.22 21.65
N ALA A 43 12.67 2.65 21.07
CA ALA A 43 13.86 3.42 20.70
C ALA A 43 13.53 4.51 19.66
N ILE A 44 12.64 4.23 18.71
CA ILE A 44 12.22 5.19 17.67
C ILE A 44 11.34 6.28 18.31
N ARG A 45 10.44 5.89 19.22
CA ARG A 45 9.58 6.81 19.95
C ARG A 45 10.41 7.78 20.78
N GLU A 46 11.37 7.28 21.57
CA GLU A 46 12.26 8.09 22.40
C GLU A 46 13.15 9.03 21.57
N GLU A 47 13.58 8.59 20.39
CA GLU A 47 14.30 9.48 19.47
C GLU A 47 13.43 10.65 19.02
N GLY A 48 12.16 10.42 18.72
CA GLY A 48 11.20 11.50 18.42
C GLY A 48 11.04 12.47 19.59
N ILE A 49 10.86 11.96 20.81
CA ILE A 49 10.77 12.76 22.04
C ILE A 49 12.04 13.59 22.25
N ARG A 50 13.21 13.00 22.02
CA ARG A 50 14.50 13.68 22.11
C ARG A 50 14.59 14.91 21.19
N TRP A 51 14.12 14.77 19.94
CA TRP A 51 14.13 15.88 18.99
C TRP A 51 13.09 16.94 19.29
N ILE A 52 11.94 16.58 19.87
CA ILE A 52 10.97 17.54 20.43
C ILE A 52 11.64 18.37 21.52
N ARG A 53 12.29 17.73 22.50
CA ARG A 53 13.01 18.39 23.59
C ARG A 53 14.16 19.28 23.12
N LYS A 54 14.81 18.92 22.00
CA LYS A 54 15.86 19.73 21.36
C LYS A 54 15.33 20.94 20.58
N GLY A 55 14.01 21.06 20.44
CA GLY A 55 13.41 22.17 19.70
C GLY A 55 13.55 22.08 18.18
N PHE A 56 13.64 20.89 17.61
CA PHE A 56 13.74 20.70 16.15
C PHE A 56 12.37 20.92 15.47
N ASN A 57 11.85 22.13 15.53
CA ASN A 57 10.46 22.50 15.15
C ASN A 57 10.41 23.38 13.87
N LYS A 58 11.54 23.63 13.23
CA LYS A 58 11.60 24.48 12.03
C LYS A 58 11.29 23.68 10.77
N TYR A 59 10.94 24.40 9.71
CA TYR A 59 10.87 23.79 8.38
C TYR A 59 12.17 23.10 8.02
N THR A 60 12.06 21.93 7.40
CA THR A 60 13.17 21.24 6.76
C THR A 60 13.22 21.59 5.26
N PRO A 61 14.30 21.27 4.54
CA PRO A 61 14.29 21.32 3.08
C PRO A 61 13.08 20.54 2.53
N SER A 62 12.46 21.03 1.46
CA SER A 62 11.25 20.42 0.89
C SER A 62 11.47 18.98 0.45
N GLY A 63 12.65 18.64 -0.06
CA GLY A 63 13.00 17.25 -0.42
C GLY A 63 13.25 16.32 0.77
N GLY A 64 13.26 16.85 2.01
CA GLY A 64 13.66 16.15 3.23
C GLY A 64 15.06 16.52 3.72
N ILE A 65 15.38 16.14 4.97
CA ILE A 65 16.73 16.38 5.51
C ILE A 65 17.77 15.55 4.77
N PRO A 66 18.95 16.14 4.45
CA PRO A 66 19.96 15.47 3.62
C PRO A 66 20.37 14.10 4.17
N GLU A 67 20.57 13.99 5.47
CA GLU A 67 21.00 12.75 6.12
C GLU A 67 19.99 11.61 5.95
N LEU A 68 18.68 11.93 5.96
CA LEU A 68 17.65 10.92 5.75
C LEU A 68 17.56 10.49 4.29
N ARG A 69 17.69 11.44 3.36
CA ARG A 69 17.71 11.14 1.92
C ARG A 69 18.88 10.21 1.58
N GLU A 70 20.08 10.55 2.04
CA GLU A 70 21.25 9.70 1.83
C GLU A 70 21.06 8.30 2.42
N LYS A 71 20.52 8.21 3.63
CA LYS A 71 20.29 6.93 4.29
C LYS A 71 19.24 6.08 3.56
N ILE A 72 18.17 6.70 3.03
CA ILE A 72 17.18 6.00 2.20
C ILE A 72 17.84 5.49 0.92
N LEU A 73 18.65 6.29 0.23
CA LEU A 73 19.37 5.85 -0.98
C LEU A 73 20.26 4.63 -0.70
N LEU A 74 21.01 4.65 0.40
CA LEU A 74 21.83 3.50 0.82
C LEU A 74 20.98 2.26 1.11
N HIS A 75 19.86 2.43 1.81
CA HIS A 75 18.91 1.36 2.09
C HIS A 75 18.32 0.74 0.81
N LEU A 76 17.92 1.57 -0.16
CA LEU A 76 17.39 1.11 -1.45
C LEU A 76 18.47 0.41 -2.29
N LYS A 77 19.68 0.95 -2.31
CA LYS A 77 20.83 0.31 -2.97
C LYS A 77 21.11 -1.08 -2.38
N GLY A 78 21.03 -1.22 -1.05
CA GLY A 78 21.16 -2.53 -0.38
C GLY A 78 20.10 -3.54 -0.80
N LYS A 79 18.93 -3.09 -1.28
CA LYS A 79 17.86 -3.91 -1.85
C LYS A 79 18.00 -4.15 -3.36
N GLY A 80 19.04 -3.62 -4.01
CA GLY A 80 19.23 -3.70 -5.45
C GLY A 80 18.30 -2.79 -6.26
N ILE A 81 17.70 -1.77 -5.64
CA ILE A 81 16.85 -0.79 -6.32
C ILE A 81 17.74 0.29 -6.93
N ILE A 82 17.52 0.56 -8.22
CA ILE A 82 18.23 1.58 -9.00
C ILE A 82 17.41 2.87 -8.96
N CYS A 83 17.98 3.93 -8.44
CA CYS A 83 17.36 5.25 -8.42
C CYS A 83 18.43 6.34 -8.40
N ASP A 84 18.15 7.47 -9.05
CA ASP A 84 19.08 8.60 -9.11
C ASP A 84 18.97 9.48 -7.86
N ASP A 85 17.75 9.63 -7.33
CA ASP A 85 17.48 10.50 -6.19
C ASP A 85 16.22 10.05 -5.42
N VAL A 86 15.98 10.68 -4.26
CA VAL A 86 14.87 10.41 -3.36
C VAL A 86 14.29 11.69 -2.79
N ILE A 87 12.97 11.70 -2.58
CA ILE A 87 12.24 12.74 -1.84
C ILE A 87 11.55 12.11 -0.63
N VAL A 88 11.63 12.78 0.52
CA VAL A 88 10.87 12.44 1.72
C VAL A 88 9.48 13.06 1.63
N THR A 89 8.42 12.26 1.86
CA THR A 89 7.04 12.63 1.58
C THR A 89 6.11 12.45 2.77
N ALA A 90 4.92 13.05 2.71
CA ALA A 90 3.86 12.90 3.72
C ALA A 90 3.20 11.50 3.64
N GLY A 91 3.97 10.47 3.98
CA GLY A 91 3.65 9.06 3.74
C GLY A 91 3.70 8.71 2.25
N VAL A 92 3.51 7.43 1.92
CA VAL A 92 3.38 6.95 0.53
C VAL A 92 2.24 7.66 -0.19
N THR A 93 1.13 7.92 0.50
CA THR A 93 -0.02 8.67 -0.03
C THR A 93 0.37 10.02 -0.63
N GLY A 94 1.18 10.81 0.10
CA GLY A 94 1.68 12.09 -0.38
C GLY A 94 2.69 11.93 -1.52
N GLY A 95 3.52 10.89 -1.47
CA GLY A 95 4.49 10.57 -2.53
C GLY A 95 3.80 10.22 -3.85
N LEU A 96 2.79 9.34 -3.80
CA LEU A 96 1.98 8.99 -4.97
C LEU A 96 1.28 10.22 -5.56
N LEU A 97 0.66 11.06 -4.72
CA LEU A 97 0.01 12.28 -5.19
C LEU A 97 0.99 13.18 -5.95
N LEU A 98 2.16 13.46 -5.36
CA LEU A 98 3.17 14.31 -5.99
C LEU A 98 3.71 13.70 -7.28
N ALA A 99 3.97 12.39 -7.31
CA ALA A 99 4.44 11.71 -8.51
C ALA A 99 3.40 11.79 -9.64
N LEU A 100 2.12 11.55 -9.33
CA LEU A 100 1.03 11.70 -10.29
C LEU A 100 0.88 13.14 -10.80
N MET A 101 1.04 14.15 -9.91
CA MET A 101 0.96 15.56 -10.30
C MET A 101 2.05 15.96 -11.31
N VAL A 102 3.21 15.32 -11.31
CA VAL A 102 4.34 15.66 -12.19
C VAL A 102 4.47 14.77 -13.43
N THR A 103 3.68 13.69 -13.51
CA THR A 103 3.80 12.68 -14.58
C THR A 103 2.51 12.41 -15.33
N LEU A 104 1.38 12.97 -14.90
CA LEU A 104 0.06 12.67 -15.45
C LEU A 104 -0.64 13.95 -15.88
N ASP A 105 -0.99 14.04 -17.16
CA ASP A 105 -1.87 15.07 -17.69
C ASP A 105 -3.34 14.61 -17.71
N PRO A 106 -4.31 15.53 -17.73
CA PRO A 106 -5.72 15.17 -17.86
C PRO A 106 -5.99 14.32 -19.10
N GLY A 107 -6.60 13.15 -18.90
CA GLY A 107 -6.92 12.19 -19.96
C GLY A 107 -5.85 11.11 -20.19
N ASP A 108 -4.67 11.24 -19.59
CA ASP A 108 -3.67 10.16 -19.55
C ASP A 108 -4.16 8.96 -18.75
N GLU A 109 -3.65 7.78 -19.05
CA GLU A 109 -4.08 6.54 -18.45
C GLU A 109 -3.00 5.95 -17.55
N ILE A 110 -3.47 5.43 -16.39
CA ILE A 110 -2.70 4.57 -15.49
C ILE A 110 -3.28 3.18 -15.53
N VAL A 111 -2.45 2.20 -15.82
CA VAL A 111 -2.82 0.79 -15.82
C VAL A 111 -2.51 0.17 -14.46
N ILE A 112 -3.52 -0.44 -13.83
CA ILE A 112 -3.51 -0.91 -12.45
C ILE A 112 -4.04 -2.36 -12.41
N PRO A 113 -3.37 -3.31 -11.71
CA PRO A 113 -3.93 -4.65 -11.51
C PRO A 113 -5.21 -4.59 -10.67
N ASP A 114 -6.23 -5.37 -11.03
CA ASP A 114 -7.45 -5.57 -10.24
C ASP A 114 -7.36 -6.95 -9.55
N PRO A 115 -7.38 -7.05 -8.22
CA PRO A 115 -7.67 -6.05 -7.18
C PRO A 115 -6.54 -5.05 -6.86
N TYR A 116 -6.92 -3.88 -6.35
CA TYR A 116 -6.02 -2.75 -6.11
C TYR A 116 -6.33 -2.01 -4.80
N PHE A 117 -5.38 -1.22 -4.32
CA PHE A 117 -5.65 -0.30 -3.21
C PHE A 117 -6.39 0.94 -3.72
N VAL A 118 -7.54 1.21 -3.14
CA VAL A 118 -8.52 2.24 -3.56
C VAL A 118 -7.93 3.63 -3.81
N LEU A 119 -6.83 3.97 -3.15
CA LEU A 119 -6.15 5.26 -3.29
C LEU A 119 -5.72 5.54 -4.74
N TYR A 120 -5.24 4.54 -5.46
CA TYR A 120 -4.68 4.69 -6.80
C TYR A 120 -5.73 5.21 -7.78
N GLU A 121 -6.93 4.64 -7.74
CA GLU A 121 -8.07 5.09 -8.54
C GLU A 121 -8.41 6.54 -8.25
N TYR A 122 -8.64 6.86 -6.96
CA TYR A 122 -9.14 8.18 -6.61
C TYR A 122 -8.11 9.30 -6.79
N GLN A 123 -6.82 9.04 -6.56
CA GLN A 123 -5.79 10.05 -6.86
C GLN A 123 -5.64 10.29 -8.37
N THR A 124 -5.75 9.23 -9.19
CA THR A 124 -5.78 9.37 -10.66
C THR A 124 -6.96 10.24 -11.12
N LEU A 125 -8.17 9.93 -10.65
CA LEU A 125 -9.38 10.70 -10.98
C LEU A 125 -9.31 12.15 -10.47
N LEU A 126 -8.74 12.38 -9.29
CA LEU A 126 -8.56 13.73 -8.71
C LEU A 126 -7.73 14.64 -9.62
N LEU A 127 -6.76 14.06 -10.32
CA LEU A 127 -5.87 14.79 -11.25
C LEU A 127 -6.37 14.82 -12.71
N GLY A 128 -7.55 14.23 -12.97
CA GLY A 128 -8.15 14.20 -14.30
C GLY A 128 -7.63 13.06 -15.19
N GLY A 129 -6.80 12.17 -14.65
CA GLY A 129 -6.35 10.96 -15.32
C GLY A 129 -7.42 9.87 -15.36
N ARG A 130 -7.16 8.81 -16.10
CA ARG A 130 -8.05 7.65 -16.26
C ARG A 130 -7.40 6.38 -15.72
N PRO A 131 -7.95 5.79 -14.64
CA PRO A 131 -7.51 4.47 -14.20
C PRO A 131 -8.06 3.40 -15.14
N VAL A 132 -7.19 2.54 -15.65
CA VAL A 132 -7.51 1.38 -16.47
C VAL A 132 -7.08 0.13 -15.70
N PHE A 133 -7.96 -0.85 -15.60
CA PHE A 133 -7.73 -2.03 -14.76
C PHE A 133 -7.54 -3.26 -15.63
N PHE A 134 -6.57 -4.12 -15.26
CA PHE A 134 -6.42 -5.45 -15.85
C PHE A 134 -6.65 -6.54 -14.81
N ASP A 135 -7.24 -7.64 -15.25
CA ASP A 135 -7.66 -8.75 -14.38
C ASP A 135 -6.47 -9.59 -13.92
N THR A 136 -6.36 -9.84 -12.62
CA THR A 136 -5.36 -10.76 -12.04
C THR A 136 -5.99 -11.98 -11.39
N TYR A 137 -7.33 -12.10 -11.42
CA TYR A 137 -8.03 -13.26 -10.88
C TYR A 137 -7.75 -14.54 -11.69
N PRO A 138 -7.92 -15.75 -11.09
CA PRO A 138 -8.35 -15.98 -9.70
C PRO A 138 -7.21 -16.06 -8.70
N ASP A 139 -5.97 -16.04 -9.12
CA ASP A 139 -4.75 -16.31 -8.33
C ASP A 139 -3.93 -15.04 -8.02
N PHE A 140 -4.43 -13.90 -8.47
CA PHE A 140 -3.83 -12.57 -8.30
C PHE A 140 -2.44 -12.43 -8.90
N THR A 141 -2.20 -13.10 -10.04
CA THR A 141 -0.95 -13.06 -10.81
C THR A 141 -1.06 -12.14 -12.03
N ILE A 142 0.07 -11.54 -12.43
CA ILE A 142 0.15 -10.69 -13.62
C ILE A 142 0.37 -11.55 -14.85
N ARG A 143 -0.59 -11.55 -15.78
CA ARG A 143 -0.51 -12.25 -17.08
C ARG A 143 -0.23 -11.27 -18.19
N GLU A 144 0.64 -11.65 -19.13
CA GLU A 144 1.07 -10.78 -20.23
C GLU A 144 -0.11 -10.32 -21.10
N ALA A 145 -1.03 -11.23 -21.42
CA ALA A 145 -2.19 -10.91 -22.25
C ALA A 145 -3.09 -9.85 -21.60
N ASP A 146 -3.36 -9.98 -20.30
CA ASP A 146 -4.22 -9.07 -19.55
C ASP A 146 -3.56 -7.69 -19.41
N LEU A 147 -2.26 -7.65 -19.05
CA LEU A 147 -1.50 -6.41 -18.97
C LEU A 147 -1.46 -5.69 -20.31
N ARG A 148 -1.10 -6.38 -21.40
CA ARG A 148 -1.01 -5.78 -22.74
C ARG A 148 -2.37 -5.34 -23.26
N GLY A 149 -3.43 -6.08 -22.97
CA GLY A 149 -4.80 -5.76 -23.35
C GLY A 149 -5.34 -4.47 -22.70
N ALA A 150 -4.77 -4.07 -21.56
CA ALA A 150 -5.14 -2.84 -20.89
C ALA A 150 -4.39 -1.58 -21.38
N LEU A 151 -3.35 -1.74 -22.20
CA LEU A 151 -2.55 -0.62 -22.68
C LEU A 151 -3.19 0.07 -23.90
N SER A 152 -3.06 1.39 -23.96
CA SER A 152 -3.41 2.23 -25.10
C SER A 152 -2.31 3.27 -25.37
N ASP A 153 -2.48 4.08 -26.43
CA ASP A 153 -1.57 5.19 -26.73
C ASP A 153 -1.63 6.32 -25.68
N LYS A 154 -2.63 6.30 -24.80
CA LYS A 154 -2.79 7.23 -23.67
C LYS A 154 -2.15 6.72 -22.39
N THR A 155 -1.75 5.47 -22.35
CA THR A 155 -1.10 4.91 -21.16
C THR A 155 0.24 5.59 -20.91
N ARG A 156 0.48 6.03 -19.67
CA ARG A 156 1.74 6.64 -19.20
C ARG A 156 2.40 5.84 -18.11
N ILE A 157 1.62 5.17 -17.27
CA ILE A 157 2.09 4.56 -16.05
C ILE A 157 1.50 3.15 -15.92
N ILE A 158 2.33 2.19 -15.52
CA ILE A 158 1.90 0.92 -14.93
C ILE A 158 2.15 1.03 -13.43
N LEU A 159 1.10 0.93 -12.61
CA LEU A 159 1.21 0.97 -11.16
C LEU A 159 1.03 -0.44 -10.60
N ILE A 160 1.99 -0.87 -9.79
CA ILE A 160 1.95 -2.14 -9.09
C ILE A 160 2.14 -1.94 -7.58
N ASN A 161 1.59 -2.85 -6.78
CA ASN A 161 1.77 -2.89 -5.33
C ASN A 161 2.11 -4.32 -4.91
N SER A 162 3.32 -4.51 -4.37
CA SER A 162 3.79 -5.83 -3.93
C SER A 162 4.64 -5.70 -2.65
N PRO A 163 4.28 -6.42 -1.57
CA PRO A 163 3.06 -7.20 -1.35
C PRO A 163 1.78 -6.38 -1.51
N ASN A 164 0.73 -7.00 -2.04
CA ASN A 164 -0.49 -6.31 -2.47
C ASN A 164 -1.51 -6.12 -1.33
N ASN A 165 -2.14 -4.96 -1.30
CA ASN A 165 -3.38 -4.71 -0.61
C ASN A 165 -4.50 -4.60 -1.67
N PRO A 166 -5.50 -5.51 -1.71
CA PRO A 166 -6.03 -6.31 -0.58
C PRO A 166 -5.62 -7.79 -0.54
N THR A 167 -4.94 -8.32 -1.54
CA THR A 167 -4.84 -9.77 -1.77
C THR A 167 -3.75 -10.48 -0.95
N GLY A 168 -2.73 -9.74 -0.50
CA GLY A 168 -1.52 -10.31 0.07
C GLY A 168 -0.61 -11.00 -0.96
N ALA A 169 -0.91 -10.87 -2.26
CA ALA A 169 -0.05 -11.41 -3.31
C ALA A 169 1.33 -10.74 -3.32
N VAL A 170 2.36 -11.52 -3.56
CA VAL A 170 3.73 -11.05 -3.78
C VAL A 170 4.12 -11.44 -5.19
N TYR A 171 4.32 -10.44 -6.04
CA TYR A 171 4.66 -10.71 -7.44
C TYR A 171 6.04 -11.36 -7.55
N SER A 172 6.11 -12.41 -8.33
CA SER A 172 7.33 -13.14 -8.62
C SER A 172 8.31 -12.31 -9.46
N LYS A 173 9.58 -12.72 -9.48
CA LYS A 173 10.58 -12.11 -10.36
C LYS A 173 10.13 -12.10 -11.83
N ALA A 174 9.55 -13.21 -12.32
CA ALA A 174 9.07 -13.31 -13.70
C ALA A 174 7.95 -12.31 -14.02
N GLU A 175 7.02 -12.08 -13.08
CA GLU A 175 5.96 -11.09 -13.27
C GLU A 175 6.53 -9.66 -13.27
N LEU A 176 7.49 -9.34 -12.40
CA LEU A 176 8.13 -8.03 -12.38
C LEU A 176 9.02 -7.80 -13.62
N GLU A 177 9.71 -8.83 -14.12
CA GLU A 177 10.43 -8.79 -15.39
C GLU A 177 9.50 -8.58 -16.58
N LEU A 178 8.31 -9.19 -16.57
CA LEU A 178 7.26 -8.94 -17.55
C LEU A 178 6.82 -7.47 -17.54
N VAL A 179 6.50 -6.93 -16.36
CA VAL A 179 6.12 -5.50 -16.22
C VAL A 179 7.24 -4.60 -16.74
N ALA A 180 8.50 -4.84 -16.35
CA ALA A 180 9.65 -4.07 -16.79
C ALA A 180 9.86 -4.13 -18.32
N ARG A 181 9.71 -5.31 -18.91
CA ARG A 181 9.81 -5.51 -20.37
C ARG A 181 8.73 -4.75 -21.11
N VAL A 182 7.47 -4.88 -20.69
CA VAL A 182 6.34 -4.20 -21.32
C VAL A 182 6.47 -2.67 -21.17
N ALA A 183 6.87 -2.20 -19.99
CA ALA A 183 7.09 -0.77 -19.74
C ALA A 183 8.20 -0.21 -20.63
N ARG A 184 9.32 -0.93 -20.80
CA ARG A 184 10.43 -0.53 -21.67
C ARG A 184 10.03 -0.49 -23.14
N GLU A 185 9.31 -1.51 -23.62
CA GLU A 185 8.81 -1.59 -25.01
C GLU A 185 7.86 -0.42 -25.36
N LYS A 186 7.09 0.05 -24.40
CA LYS A 186 6.07 1.10 -24.56
C LYS A 186 6.50 2.47 -24.05
N ASN A 187 7.74 2.60 -23.54
CA ASN A 187 8.29 3.81 -22.92
C ASN A 187 7.37 4.36 -21.80
N LEU A 188 6.93 3.48 -20.91
CA LEU A 188 6.05 3.80 -19.77
C LEU A 188 6.84 3.97 -18.48
N LEU A 189 6.32 4.73 -17.55
CA LEU A 189 6.79 4.73 -16.17
C LEU A 189 6.22 3.52 -15.43
N VAL A 190 6.99 2.98 -14.46
CA VAL A 190 6.48 2.03 -13.48
C VAL A 190 6.41 2.73 -12.14
N PHE A 191 5.24 2.69 -11.49
CA PHE A 191 5.06 3.08 -10.10
C PHE A 191 5.00 1.81 -9.26
N SER A 192 5.97 1.62 -8.36
CA SER A 192 6.05 0.47 -7.47
C SER A 192 5.77 0.90 -6.03
N ASP A 193 4.59 0.55 -5.51
CA ASP A 193 4.25 0.76 -4.10
C ASP A 193 4.73 -0.44 -3.28
N ASP A 194 5.86 -0.25 -2.59
CA ASP A 194 6.56 -1.27 -1.82
C ASP A 194 6.34 -1.12 -0.30
N VAL A 195 5.26 -0.46 0.14
CA VAL A 195 5.00 -0.09 1.55
C VAL A 195 4.95 -1.28 2.51
N TYR A 196 4.68 -2.49 2.00
CA TYR A 196 4.63 -3.74 2.78
C TYR A 196 5.89 -4.59 2.61
N ASP A 197 6.99 -4.04 2.17
CA ASP A 197 8.17 -4.79 1.71
C ASP A 197 8.83 -5.68 2.77
N HIS A 198 8.71 -5.40 4.05
CA HIS A 198 9.17 -6.29 5.11
C HIS A 198 8.19 -7.45 5.40
N PHE A 199 6.93 -7.33 4.98
CA PHE A 199 5.90 -8.37 5.20
C PHE A 199 5.91 -9.37 4.06
N VAL A 200 6.95 -10.19 3.95
CA VAL A 200 7.05 -11.34 3.03
C VAL A 200 7.31 -12.58 3.87
N PHE A 201 6.48 -13.61 3.70
CA PHE A 201 6.41 -14.72 4.66
C PHE A 201 7.10 -16.00 4.20
N ASP A 202 7.34 -16.18 2.90
CA ASP A 202 7.92 -17.42 2.39
C ASP A 202 9.46 -17.37 2.49
N PRO A 203 10.08 -18.31 3.22
CA PRO A 203 11.52 -18.35 3.39
C PRO A 203 12.21 -18.72 2.07
N GLY A 204 13.30 -18.01 1.77
CA GLY A 204 14.19 -18.33 0.64
C GLY A 204 13.87 -17.61 -0.68
N SER A 205 12.80 -16.85 -0.78
CA SER A 205 12.59 -15.95 -1.90
C SER A 205 13.41 -14.67 -1.69
N GLN A 206 14.53 -14.55 -2.40
CA GLN A 206 15.16 -13.24 -2.53
C GLN A 206 14.14 -12.31 -3.19
N ARG A 207 13.67 -11.31 -2.45
CA ARG A 207 12.65 -10.40 -2.97
C ARG A 207 13.23 -9.63 -4.16
N THR A 208 12.49 -9.60 -5.25
CA THR A 208 12.77 -8.76 -6.40
C THR A 208 11.95 -7.48 -6.30
N TYR A 209 12.53 -6.37 -6.67
CA TYR A 209 11.88 -5.06 -6.72
C TYR A 209 11.84 -4.57 -8.16
N ALA A 210 10.74 -3.97 -8.58
CA ALA A 210 10.61 -3.44 -9.95
C ALA A 210 11.67 -2.37 -10.25
N GLY A 211 12.02 -1.53 -9.26
CA GLY A 211 13.08 -0.53 -9.37
C GLY A 211 14.49 -1.11 -9.54
N GLY A 212 14.68 -2.42 -9.33
CA GLY A 212 15.93 -3.11 -9.65
C GLY A 212 15.97 -3.68 -11.08
N LEU A 213 14.83 -3.68 -11.78
CA LEU A 213 14.67 -4.26 -13.12
C LEU A 213 14.48 -3.23 -14.23
N TYR A 214 14.00 -2.03 -13.87
CA TYR A 214 13.70 -0.98 -14.83
C TYR A 214 14.02 0.40 -14.26
N GLU A 215 14.86 1.13 -14.97
CA GLU A 215 15.39 2.45 -14.57
C GLU A 215 14.31 3.54 -14.48
N ASN A 216 13.26 3.49 -15.32
CA ASN A 216 12.14 4.43 -15.26
C ASN A 216 11.06 3.96 -14.26
N THR A 217 11.50 3.55 -13.08
CA THR A 217 10.62 3.17 -11.97
C THR A 217 10.67 4.24 -10.87
N VAL A 218 9.49 4.65 -10.40
CA VAL A 218 9.35 5.39 -9.14
C VAL A 218 8.94 4.41 -8.06
N THR A 219 9.83 4.15 -7.13
CA THR A 219 9.61 3.28 -5.97
C THR A 219 9.10 4.10 -4.80
N PHE A 220 7.96 3.69 -4.24
CA PHE A 220 7.37 4.30 -3.05
C PHE A 220 7.57 3.38 -1.85
N GLY A 221 8.15 3.94 -0.79
CA GLY A 221 8.34 3.26 0.47
C GLY A 221 7.92 4.13 1.65
N GLY A 222 7.72 3.53 2.80
CA GLY A 222 7.24 4.30 3.92
C GLY A 222 7.48 3.65 5.27
N PHE A 223 7.40 4.48 6.30
CA PHE A 223 7.66 4.08 7.68
C PHE A 223 6.39 3.57 8.38
N SER A 224 5.22 3.73 7.76
CA SER A 224 3.94 3.43 8.37
C SER A 224 3.77 1.97 8.77
N LYS A 225 4.19 1.01 7.91
CA LYS A 225 3.87 -0.41 8.11
C LYS A 225 5.01 -1.15 8.79
N ASN A 226 6.23 -0.96 8.32
CA ASN A 226 7.39 -1.69 8.82
C ASN A 226 7.77 -1.32 10.27
N TRP A 227 7.46 -0.10 10.70
CA TRP A 227 7.84 0.44 12.02
C TRP A 227 6.65 0.95 12.83
N GLY A 228 5.41 0.67 12.44
CA GLY A 228 4.23 1.12 13.19
C GLY A 228 3.99 2.63 13.18
N MET A 229 4.66 3.40 12.30
CA MET A 229 4.63 4.87 12.28
C MET A 229 3.46 5.44 11.47
N THR A 230 2.27 4.81 11.51
CA THR A 230 1.12 5.20 10.67
C THR A 230 0.68 6.64 10.90
N GLY A 231 0.62 7.08 12.16
CA GLY A 231 0.24 8.43 12.56
C GLY A 231 1.31 9.50 12.31
N TRP A 232 2.57 9.12 12.07
CA TRP A 232 3.67 10.06 11.86
C TRP A 232 3.71 10.63 10.45
N ARG A 233 2.97 10.01 9.52
CA ARG A 233 2.82 10.46 8.13
C ARG A 233 4.16 10.67 7.42
N LEU A 234 5.03 9.67 7.43
CA LEU A 234 6.34 9.71 6.79
C LEU A 234 6.52 8.57 5.78
N GLY A 235 7.04 8.93 4.62
CA GLY A 235 7.38 8.02 3.53
C GLY A 235 8.42 8.64 2.61
N PHE A 236 8.67 8.00 1.49
CA PHE A 236 9.57 8.49 0.46
C PHE A 236 9.14 8.00 -0.92
N ALA A 237 9.62 8.70 -1.95
CA ALA A 237 9.60 8.24 -3.33
C ALA A 237 11.01 8.37 -3.91
N ALA A 238 11.48 7.36 -4.63
CA ALA A 238 12.80 7.31 -5.24
C ALA A 238 12.71 6.87 -6.70
N GLY A 239 13.52 7.46 -7.57
CA GLY A 239 13.47 7.16 -9.00
C GLY A 239 14.32 8.10 -9.85
N PRO A 240 13.95 8.30 -11.13
CA PRO A 240 14.67 9.19 -12.04
C PRO A 240 14.77 10.63 -11.50
N LYS A 241 15.96 11.21 -11.57
CA LYS A 241 16.25 12.54 -11.00
C LYS A 241 15.27 13.62 -11.46
N ALA A 242 14.91 13.66 -12.74
CA ALA A 242 14.03 14.70 -13.28
C ALA A 242 12.62 14.64 -12.64
N ILE A 243 12.10 13.43 -12.34
CA ILE A 243 10.82 13.23 -11.65
C ILE A 243 10.95 13.68 -10.20
N ILE A 244 12.01 13.26 -9.51
CA ILE A 244 12.21 13.61 -8.10
C ILE A 244 12.40 15.13 -7.92
N ASP A 245 13.18 15.80 -8.76
CA ASP A 245 13.34 17.26 -8.72
C ASP A 245 12.00 18.00 -8.92
N SER A 246 11.18 17.51 -9.85
CA SER A 246 9.84 18.04 -10.09
C SER A 246 8.91 17.82 -8.89
N MET A 247 8.96 16.64 -8.26
CA MET A 247 8.21 16.35 -7.03
C MET A 247 8.64 17.25 -5.89
N VAL A 248 9.96 17.54 -5.72
CA VAL A 248 10.47 18.48 -4.71
C VAL A 248 9.91 19.88 -4.96
N THR A 249 9.83 20.31 -6.22
CA THR A 249 9.25 21.60 -6.59
C THR A 249 7.75 21.63 -6.23
N MET A 250 6.99 20.61 -6.59
CA MET A 250 5.56 20.53 -6.26
C MET A 250 5.31 20.44 -4.75
N GLN A 251 6.17 19.75 -4.01
CA GLN A 251 6.04 19.65 -2.55
C GLN A 251 6.10 21.01 -1.86
N GLN A 252 6.85 21.99 -2.40
CA GLN A 252 6.91 23.35 -1.87
C GLN A 252 5.53 24.01 -1.81
N TYR A 253 4.68 23.74 -2.79
CA TYR A 253 3.35 24.34 -2.92
C TYR A 253 2.23 23.50 -2.30
N VAL A 254 2.43 22.18 -2.16
CA VAL A 254 1.40 21.28 -1.62
C VAL A 254 1.55 21.07 -0.11
N PHE A 255 2.79 20.86 0.36
CA PHE A 255 3.07 20.49 1.76
C PHE A 255 4.12 21.40 2.43
N SER A 256 4.81 22.26 1.67
CA SER A 256 6.01 23.01 2.08
C SER A 256 7.19 22.09 2.44
N SER A 257 7.07 21.34 3.52
CA SER A 257 7.97 20.29 3.96
C SER A 257 7.18 19.26 4.80
N VAL A 258 7.79 18.12 5.07
CA VAL A 258 7.16 17.09 5.91
C VAL A 258 7.66 17.16 7.35
N ASN A 259 6.99 16.45 8.25
CA ASN A 259 7.22 16.48 9.70
C ASN A 259 8.72 16.33 10.05
N SER A 260 9.31 17.39 10.61
CA SER A 260 10.75 17.46 10.91
C SER A 260 11.20 16.44 11.95
N ILE A 261 10.39 16.24 12.99
CA ILE A 261 10.69 15.30 14.10
C ILE A 261 10.64 13.87 13.59
N ALA A 262 9.61 13.53 12.80
CA ALA A 262 9.48 12.20 12.20
C ALA A 262 10.69 11.87 11.30
N GLN A 263 11.22 12.85 10.55
CA GLN A 263 12.40 12.63 9.72
C GLN A 263 13.65 12.29 10.55
N LYS A 264 13.84 12.95 11.70
CA LYS A 264 14.97 12.65 12.58
C LYS A 264 14.83 11.27 13.25
N ALA A 265 13.65 10.89 13.67
CA ALA A 265 13.40 9.56 14.23
C ALA A 265 13.54 8.45 13.16
N ALA A 266 13.20 8.73 11.91
CA ALA A 266 13.34 7.79 10.79
C ALA A 266 14.79 7.40 10.49
N LEU A 267 15.76 8.24 10.85
CA LEU A 267 17.17 7.85 10.78
C LEU A 267 17.46 6.61 11.62
N LEU A 268 16.88 6.52 12.81
CA LEU A 268 17.01 5.34 13.67
C LEU A 268 16.15 4.18 13.15
N ALA A 269 14.94 4.48 12.63
CA ALA A 269 14.04 3.45 12.13
C ALA A 269 14.68 2.62 11.01
N LEU A 270 15.44 3.23 10.10
CA LEU A 270 16.12 2.52 9.01
C LEU A 270 17.22 1.54 9.49
N ASP A 271 17.76 1.72 10.70
CA ASP A 271 18.73 0.80 11.32
C ASP A 271 18.04 -0.23 12.22
N TYR A 272 16.76 -0.03 12.54
CA TYR A 272 16.05 -0.89 13.48
C TYR A 272 15.63 -2.21 12.82
N ASP A 273 16.04 -3.34 13.43
CA ASP A 273 15.62 -4.65 12.97
C ASP A 273 14.14 -4.91 13.32
N THR A 274 13.34 -5.05 12.29
CA THR A 274 11.88 -5.30 12.39
C THR A 274 11.52 -6.78 12.41
N THR A 275 12.50 -7.70 12.37
CA THR A 275 12.28 -9.14 12.26
C THR A 275 11.38 -9.66 13.39
N SER A 276 11.60 -9.21 14.62
CA SER A 276 10.77 -9.60 15.77
C SER A 276 9.34 -9.07 15.68
N LEU A 277 9.14 -7.86 15.14
CA LEU A 277 7.82 -7.24 14.97
C LEU A 277 7.00 -7.99 13.93
N ILE A 278 7.65 -8.39 12.83
CA ILE A 278 6.99 -8.96 11.64
C ILE A 278 6.89 -10.49 11.72
N GLY A 279 7.79 -11.14 12.48
CA GLY A 279 7.84 -12.61 12.60
C GLY A 279 6.51 -13.26 13.01
N GLY A 280 5.72 -12.59 13.85
CA GLY A 280 4.40 -13.06 14.28
C GLY A 280 3.34 -13.09 13.17
N PHE A 281 3.50 -12.26 12.11
CA PHE A 281 2.48 -12.16 11.04
C PHE A 281 2.40 -13.40 10.16
N ARG A 282 3.49 -14.14 9.99
CA ARG A 282 3.45 -15.43 9.29
C ARG A 282 2.51 -16.41 10.00
N ARG A 283 2.59 -16.51 11.34
CA ARG A 283 1.71 -17.37 12.14
C ARG A 283 0.26 -16.92 12.05
N LYS A 284 -0.01 -15.62 12.12
CA LYS A 284 -1.35 -15.05 11.97
C LYS A 284 -1.94 -15.31 10.57
N ARG A 285 -1.11 -15.16 9.51
CA ARG A 285 -1.49 -15.54 8.15
C ARG A 285 -1.89 -17.01 8.08
N ASP A 286 -1.07 -17.90 8.64
CA ASP A 286 -1.33 -19.34 8.61
C ASP A 286 -2.60 -19.67 9.41
N LEU A 287 -2.80 -19.05 10.57
CA LEU A 287 -3.98 -19.22 11.40
C LEU A 287 -5.27 -18.88 10.64
N ILE A 288 -5.36 -17.69 10.05
CA ILE A 288 -6.58 -17.29 9.33
C ILE A 288 -6.77 -18.13 8.06
N TYR A 289 -5.71 -18.40 7.29
CA TYR A 289 -5.80 -19.19 6.06
C TYR A 289 -6.29 -20.61 6.35
N GLU A 290 -5.66 -21.34 7.28
CA GLU A 290 -6.05 -22.69 7.66
C GLU A 290 -7.47 -22.72 8.26
N GLY A 291 -7.86 -21.67 8.98
CA GLY A 291 -9.16 -21.56 9.61
C GLY A 291 -10.34 -21.37 8.65
N ILE A 292 -10.12 -20.87 7.43
CA ILE A 292 -11.20 -20.56 6.49
C ILE A 292 -11.12 -21.31 5.15
N LYS A 293 -9.98 -21.92 4.78
CA LYS A 293 -9.75 -22.49 3.45
C LYS A 293 -10.75 -23.58 3.01
N ASP A 294 -11.35 -24.28 3.97
CA ASP A 294 -12.30 -25.37 3.69
C ASP A 294 -13.73 -24.85 3.42
N ARG A 295 -14.01 -23.60 3.77
CA ARG A 295 -15.30 -22.93 3.56
C ARG A 295 -15.25 -21.83 2.52
N PHE A 296 -14.08 -21.25 2.27
CA PHE A 296 -13.88 -20.14 1.35
C PHE A 296 -12.88 -20.52 0.25
N ARG A 297 -13.20 -20.12 -0.97
CA ARG A 297 -12.21 -20.14 -2.03
C ARG A 297 -11.23 -19.01 -1.80
N VAL A 298 -9.98 -19.31 -1.47
CA VAL A 298 -9.00 -18.34 -1.02
C VAL A 298 -7.59 -18.67 -1.48
N VAL A 299 -6.86 -17.66 -1.93
CA VAL A 299 -5.42 -17.73 -2.21
C VAL A 299 -4.65 -17.45 -0.92
N ARG A 300 -3.66 -18.29 -0.61
CA ARG A 300 -2.79 -18.06 0.56
C ARG A 300 -1.94 -16.83 0.34
N PRO A 301 -2.00 -15.82 1.22
CA PRO A 301 -1.18 -14.61 1.08
C PRO A 301 0.32 -14.90 1.20
N GLY A 302 1.11 -14.39 0.26
CA GLY A 302 2.58 -14.41 0.33
C GLY A 302 3.17 -13.31 1.19
N GLY A 303 2.41 -12.21 1.38
CA GLY A 303 2.88 -11.02 2.12
C GLY A 303 1.76 -10.09 2.58
N ALA A 304 2.13 -8.88 2.99
CA ALA A 304 1.28 -7.89 3.65
C ALA A 304 0.60 -8.49 4.91
N PHE A 305 -0.55 -8.01 5.29
CA PHE A 305 -1.33 -8.56 6.41
C PHE A 305 -2.83 -8.64 6.08
N PHE A 306 -3.11 -8.98 4.81
CA PHE A 306 -4.46 -9.14 4.30
C PHE A 306 -4.64 -10.51 3.64
N ILE A 307 -5.87 -11.01 3.71
CA ILE A 307 -6.35 -12.15 2.96
C ILE A 307 -7.65 -11.77 2.25
N PHE A 308 -7.84 -12.26 1.03
CA PHE A 308 -8.90 -11.82 0.14
C PHE A 308 -9.71 -13.01 -0.42
N PRO A 309 -10.52 -13.67 0.44
CA PRO A 309 -11.36 -14.80 0.04
C PRO A 309 -12.54 -14.37 -0.81
N GLU A 310 -12.99 -15.28 -1.69
CA GLU A 310 -14.28 -15.19 -2.36
C GLU A 310 -15.39 -15.44 -1.32
N ALA A 311 -16.37 -14.53 -1.25
CA ALA A 311 -17.50 -14.66 -0.35
C ALA A 311 -18.40 -15.83 -0.78
N PRO A 312 -18.88 -16.67 0.14
CA PRO A 312 -19.88 -17.68 -0.15
C PRO A 312 -21.11 -17.06 -0.84
N GLY A 313 -21.50 -17.65 -1.97
CA GLY A 313 -22.56 -17.10 -2.80
C GLY A 313 -22.13 -16.03 -3.80
N GLY A 314 -20.85 -15.63 -3.81
CA GLY A 314 -20.29 -14.74 -4.82
C GLY A 314 -20.69 -13.25 -4.68
N ASP A 315 -21.23 -12.83 -3.54
CA ASP A 315 -21.58 -11.43 -3.22
C ASP A 315 -20.92 -10.99 -1.91
N GLY A 316 -19.77 -10.33 -2.03
CA GLY A 316 -19.00 -9.83 -0.90
C GLY A 316 -19.67 -8.67 -0.18
N ASP A 317 -20.46 -7.85 -0.87
CA ASP A 317 -21.17 -6.73 -0.25
C ASP A 317 -22.26 -7.27 0.69
N ALA A 318 -23.10 -8.19 0.21
CA ALA A 318 -24.14 -8.85 1.03
C ALA A 318 -23.52 -9.69 2.17
N PHE A 319 -22.37 -10.32 1.94
CA PHE A 319 -21.67 -11.06 2.98
C PHE A 319 -21.19 -10.13 4.11
N VAL A 320 -20.64 -8.97 3.79
CA VAL A 320 -20.21 -7.97 4.80
C VAL A 320 -21.40 -7.43 5.59
N GLU A 321 -22.56 -7.23 4.98
CA GLU A 321 -23.78 -6.83 5.71
C GLU A 321 -24.15 -7.84 6.79
N ARG A 322 -24.15 -9.14 6.47
CA ARG A 322 -24.40 -10.20 7.45
C ARG A 322 -23.31 -10.27 8.54
N ALA A 323 -22.04 -10.06 8.15
CA ALA A 323 -20.93 -10.02 9.10
C ALA A 323 -21.07 -8.87 10.12
N LEU A 324 -21.54 -7.70 9.69
CA LEU A 324 -21.79 -6.56 10.55
C LEU A 324 -22.89 -6.83 11.60
N GLU A 325 -23.93 -7.60 11.25
CA GLU A 325 -24.97 -8.04 12.21
C GLU A 325 -24.40 -8.89 13.35
N LYS A 326 -23.33 -9.65 13.06
CA LYS A 326 -22.56 -10.45 14.03
C LYS A 326 -21.42 -9.65 14.69
N LYS A 327 -21.33 -8.34 14.48
CA LYS A 327 -20.25 -7.45 14.94
C LYS A 327 -18.85 -7.84 14.41
N LEU A 328 -18.79 -8.56 13.29
CA LEU A 328 -17.56 -8.86 12.58
C LEU A 328 -17.33 -7.77 11.52
N PHE A 329 -16.22 -7.04 11.65
CA PHE A 329 -15.87 -5.96 10.75
C PHE A 329 -14.80 -6.42 9.77
N ILE A 330 -15.17 -6.50 8.51
CA ILE A 330 -14.35 -6.82 7.34
C ILE A 330 -14.74 -5.85 6.22
N ILE A 331 -13.95 -5.76 5.16
CA ILE A 331 -14.21 -4.79 4.08
C ILE A 331 -14.72 -5.51 2.83
N PRO A 332 -15.80 -5.04 2.19
CA PRO A 332 -16.27 -5.62 0.94
C PRO A 332 -15.25 -5.43 -0.18
N GLY A 333 -15.12 -6.46 -1.02
CA GLY A 333 -14.15 -6.47 -2.14
C GLY A 333 -14.43 -5.40 -3.18
N SER A 334 -15.69 -4.97 -3.33
CA SER A 334 -16.10 -3.87 -4.21
C SER A 334 -15.39 -2.53 -3.93
N VAL A 335 -14.76 -2.38 -2.76
CA VAL A 335 -13.90 -1.23 -2.43
C VAL A 335 -12.54 -1.31 -3.14
N PHE A 336 -12.09 -2.51 -3.49
CA PHE A 336 -10.73 -2.79 -4.00
C PHE A 336 -10.73 -3.42 -5.39
N SER A 337 -11.90 -3.64 -5.99
CA SER A 337 -12.02 -4.37 -7.24
C SER A 337 -13.25 -3.92 -8.03
N ARG A 338 -13.22 -4.15 -9.32
CA ARG A 338 -14.39 -4.05 -10.21
C ARG A 338 -15.36 -5.23 -10.01
N LYS A 339 -14.88 -6.31 -9.37
CA LYS A 339 -15.69 -7.46 -8.99
C LYS A 339 -16.21 -7.30 -7.56
N LYS A 340 -17.42 -7.81 -7.29
CA LYS A 340 -18.06 -7.75 -5.95
C LYS A 340 -17.94 -9.06 -5.18
N THR A 341 -17.20 -10.00 -5.71
CA THR A 341 -17.26 -11.41 -5.26
C THR A 341 -16.46 -11.69 -3.99
N HIS A 342 -15.52 -10.81 -3.60
CA HIS A 342 -14.57 -11.07 -2.51
C HIS A 342 -14.79 -10.15 -1.31
N VAL A 343 -14.10 -10.47 -0.21
CA VAL A 343 -13.99 -9.62 0.98
C VAL A 343 -12.53 -9.51 1.42
N ARG A 344 -12.13 -8.33 1.93
CA ARG A 344 -10.79 -8.18 2.53
C ARG A 344 -10.88 -8.38 4.04
N ILE A 345 -10.04 -9.27 4.55
CA ILE A 345 -9.85 -9.55 5.97
C ILE A 345 -8.40 -9.17 6.32
N SER A 346 -8.22 -8.37 7.36
CA SER A 346 -6.91 -8.05 7.93
C SER A 346 -6.60 -9.03 9.06
N PHE A 347 -5.42 -9.62 9.05
CA PHE A 347 -4.91 -10.40 10.18
C PHE A 347 -3.90 -9.63 11.04
N ALA A 348 -3.83 -8.30 10.88
CA ALA A 348 -3.14 -7.41 11.81
C ALA A 348 -4.00 -7.17 13.05
N ALA A 349 -4.24 -8.24 13.81
CA ALA A 349 -5.03 -8.24 15.03
C ALA A 349 -4.46 -9.23 16.04
N GLY A 350 -4.89 -9.17 17.29
CA GLY A 350 -4.55 -10.18 18.29
C GLY A 350 -5.09 -11.57 17.91
N GLU A 351 -4.38 -12.64 18.25
CA GLU A 351 -4.77 -14.01 17.88
C GLU A 351 -6.17 -14.39 18.38
N GLU A 352 -6.59 -13.89 19.55
CA GLU A 352 -7.95 -14.10 20.05
C GLU A 352 -9.01 -13.51 19.12
N ALA A 353 -8.78 -12.31 18.60
CA ALA A 353 -9.69 -11.67 17.65
C ALA A 353 -9.70 -12.43 16.32
N ILE A 354 -8.58 -12.97 15.88
CA ILE A 354 -8.49 -13.79 14.67
C ILE A 354 -9.29 -15.09 14.85
N HIS A 355 -9.15 -15.80 15.99
CA HIS A 355 -9.94 -17.01 16.29
C HIS A 355 -11.44 -16.74 16.28
N LYS A 356 -11.88 -15.71 17.02
CA LYS A 356 -13.31 -15.29 17.01
C LYS A 356 -13.79 -14.93 15.60
N GLY A 357 -12.93 -14.27 14.82
CA GLY A 357 -13.25 -13.94 13.43
C GLY A 357 -13.42 -15.19 12.55
N ILE A 358 -12.55 -16.19 12.69
CA ILE A 358 -12.64 -17.47 12.00
C ILE A 358 -13.96 -18.18 12.33
N ASP A 359 -14.34 -18.24 13.62
CA ASP A 359 -15.58 -18.87 14.05
C ASP A 359 -16.80 -18.20 13.41
N LEU A 360 -16.86 -16.86 13.43
CA LEU A 360 -17.93 -16.08 12.82
C LEU A 360 -17.96 -16.21 11.29
N LEU A 361 -16.80 -16.21 10.63
CA LEU A 361 -16.71 -16.41 9.18
C LEU A 361 -17.26 -17.78 8.78
N ASN A 362 -16.89 -18.83 9.50
CA ASN A 362 -17.36 -20.19 9.24
C ASN A 362 -18.83 -20.39 9.57
N GLU A 363 -19.40 -19.67 10.55
CA GLU A 363 -20.84 -19.64 10.84
C GLU A 363 -21.64 -19.00 9.69
N LEU A 364 -21.09 -17.97 9.04
CA LEU A 364 -21.74 -17.20 7.98
C LEU A 364 -21.60 -17.84 6.59
N ALA A 365 -20.63 -18.76 6.41
CA ALA A 365 -20.37 -19.47 5.16
C ALA A 365 -21.37 -20.63 4.98
#